data_b107028f4f66e17547c88b59f4cdf24a
#
_entry.id   b107028f4f66e17547c88b59f4cdf24a
#
_cell.length_a   1.000
_cell.length_b   1.000
_cell.length_c   1.000
_cell.angle_alpha   90.00
_cell.angle_beta   90.00
_cell.angle_gamma   90.00
#
_symmetry.space_group_name_H-M   'P 1'
#
loop_
_entity.id
_entity.type
_entity.pdbx_description
1 polymer ?
#
loop_
_entity_poly.entity_id
_entity_poly.type
_entity_poly.pdbx_seq_one_letter_code
_entity_poly.pdbx_strand_id
1 'polypeptide(L)' 'MTNTISILGSTGSIGRQTLDVAEQLGLRVAALTANSNVERMEAQCRKFQPRLAVMTEESAAAELKIRLQDTPV' A
#
# COMPACT_ATOMS: atom_id res chain seq x y z
N MET A 1 -6.93 15.55 -15.70
CA MET A 1 -6.80 14.09 -15.77
C MET A 1 -6.33 13.53 -14.45
N THR A 2 -6.92 12.44 -14.03
CA THR A 2 -6.58 11.83 -12.74
C THR A 2 -5.42 10.86 -12.94
N ASN A 3 -4.32 11.08 -12.22
CA ASN A 3 -3.17 10.19 -12.22
C ASN A 3 -3.11 9.39 -10.92
N THR A 4 -4.28 8.92 -10.48
CA THR A 4 -4.43 8.22 -9.21
C THR A 4 -4.90 6.80 -9.46
N ILE A 5 -4.27 5.84 -8.81
CA ILE A 5 -4.63 4.43 -8.94
C ILE A 5 -4.82 3.80 -7.56
N SER A 6 -5.55 2.70 -7.53
CA SER A 6 -5.69 1.85 -6.35
C SER A 6 -5.24 0.44 -6.75
N ILE A 7 -4.52 -0.23 -5.86
CA ILE A 7 -3.94 -1.53 -6.17
C ILE A 7 -4.48 -2.57 -5.21
N LEU A 8 -5.10 -3.61 -5.76
CA LEU A 8 -5.57 -4.77 -5.00
C LEU A 8 -4.46 -5.83 -4.99
N GLY A 9 -4.11 -6.30 -3.81
CA GLY A 9 -3.04 -7.28 -3.69
C GLY A 9 -1.65 -6.68 -3.91
N SER A 10 -1.38 -5.54 -3.30
CA SER A 10 -0.16 -4.77 -3.56
C SER A 10 1.13 -5.47 -3.14
N THR A 11 1.06 -6.44 -2.24
CA THR A 11 2.25 -7.17 -1.78
C THR A 11 2.57 -8.40 -2.63
N GLY A 12 1.68 -8.80 -3.56
CA GLY A 12 1.95 -9.88 -4.50
C GLY A 12 2.84 -9.44 -5.65
N SER A 13 3.23 -10.39 -6.50
CA SER A 13 4.15 -10.13 -7.61
C SER A 13 3.63 -9.08 -8.58
N ILE A 14 2.38 -9.22 -9.00
CA ILE A 14 1.77 -8.29 -9.96
C ILE A 14 1.57 -6.92 -9.33
N GLY A 15 1.13 -6.87 -8.07
CA GLY A 15 0.96 -5.61 -7.36
C GLY A 15 2.26 -4.85 -7.20
N ARG A 16 3.36 -5.55 -6.89
CA ARG A 16 4.68 -4.91 -6.78
C ARG A 16 5.16 -4.37 -8.12
N GLN A 17 4.95 -5.12 -9.21
CA GLN A 17 5.30 -4.65 -10.55
C GLN A 17 4.47 -3.41 -10.92
N THR A 18 3.19 -3.40 -10.58
CA THR A 18 2.31 -2.26 -10.84
C THR A 18 2.79 -1.03 -10.06
N LEU A 19 3.22 -1.20 -8.81
CA LEU A 19 3.76 -0.09 -8.03
C LEU A 19 5.05 0.45 -8.61
N ASP A 20 5.93 -0.42 -9.14
CA ASP A 20 7.14 0.03 -9.80
C ASP A 20 6.83 0.89 -11.02
N VAL A 21 5.84 0.48 -11.82
CA VAL A 21 5.39 1.28 -12.97
C VAL A 21 4.78 2.60 -12.51
N ALA A 22 3.96 2.57 -11.46
CA ALA A 22 3.36 3.78 -10.91
C ALA A 22 4.41 4.79 -10.49
N GLU A 23 5.48 4.32 -9.84
CA GLU A 23 6.60 5.17 -9.44
C GLU A 23 7.28 5.80 -10.65
N GLN A 24 7.57 4.99 -11.67
CA GLN A 24 8.22 5.47 -12.89
C GLN A 24 7.38 6.53 -13.62
N LEU A 25 6.05 6.37 -13.61
CA LEU A 25 5.13 7.27 -14.28
C LEU A 25 4.69 8.44 -13.41
N GLY A 26 5.11 8.48 -12.15
CA GLY A 26 4.69 9.55 -11.24
C GLY A 26 3.22 9.50 -10.86
N LEU A 27 2.62 8.32 -10.85
CA LEU A 27 1.22 8.16 -10.48
C LEU A 27 1.03 8.22 -8.97
N ARG A 28 -0.11 8.75 -8.54
CA ARG A 28 -0.49 8.72 -7.13
C ARG A 28 -1.15 7.39 -6.80
N VAL A 29 -0.87 6.87 -5.62
CA VAL A 29 -1.50 5.65 -5.14
C VAL A 29 -2.50 6.05 -4.05
N ALA A 30 -3.79 5.88 -4.34
CA ALA A 30 -4.85 6.26 -3.41
C ALA A 30 -5.09 5.19 -2.36
N ALA A 31 -5.04 3.91 -2.75
CA ALA A 31 -5.32 2.81 -1.84
C ALA A 31 -4.48 1.59 -2.19
N LEU A 32 -4.08 0.88 -1.15
CA LEU A 32 -3.40 -0.41 -1.25
C LEU A 32 -4.18 -1.43 -0.44
N THR A 33 -4.34 -2.63 -0.98
CA THR A 33 -4.91 -3.74 -0.21
C THR A 33 -3.98 -4.94 -0.24
N ALA A 34 -3.93 -5.68 0.84
CA ALA A 34 -3.13 -6.89 0.95
C ALA A 34 -3.77 -7.84 1.96
N ASN A 35 -3.24 -9.05 2.06
CA ASN A 35 -3.76 -10.03 3.01
C ASN A 35 -3.04 -9.95 4.36
N SER A 36 -1.76 -10.35 4.42
CA SER A 36 -1.08 -10.52 5.71
C SER A 36 0.37 -10.04 5.74
N ASN A 37 0.96 -9.64 4.62
CA ASN A 37 2.37 -9.25 4.59
C ASN A 37 2.55 -7.81 5.11
N VAL A 38 2.62 -7.68 6.44
CA VAL A 38 2.70 -6.38 7.11
C VAL A 38 3.98 -5.63 6.78
N GLU A 39 5.11 -6.32 6.76
CA GLU A 39 6.40 -5.67 6.50
C GLU A 39 6.44 -5.02 5.12
N ARG A 40 5.96 -5.74 4.11
CA ARG A 40 5.93 -5.21 2.76
C ARG A 40 4.91 -4.09 2.61
N MET A 41 3.74 -4.25 3.23
CA MET A 41 2.71 -3.22 3.20
C MET A 41 3.20 -1.94 3.91
N GLU A 42 3.90 -2.07 5.02
CA GLU A 42 4.49 -0.91 5.69
C GLU A 42 5.45 -0.16 4.78
N ALA A 43 6.36 -0.88 4.12
CA ALA A 43 7.31 -0.27 3.20
C ALA A 43 6.60 0.45 2.06
N GLN A 44 5.54 -0.17 1.50
CA GLN A 44 4.76 0.44 0.43
C GLN A 44 4.01 1.69 0.91
N CYS A 45 3.43 1.65 2.09
CA CYS A 45 2.72 2.79 2.65
C CYS A 45 3.66 3.97 2.91
N ARG A 46 4.86 3.70 3.42
CA ARG A 46 5.82 4.78 3.67
C ARG A 46 6.32 5.41 2.38
N LYS A 47 6.48 4.61 1.34
CA LYS A 47 6.97 5.09 0.05
C LYS A 47 5.91 5.84 -0.75
N PHE A 48 4.71 5.29 -0.85
CA PHE A 48 3.66 5.83 -1.71
C PHE A 48 2.64 6.69 -0.97
N GLN A 49 2.57 6.59 0.34
CA GLN A 49 1.68 7.37 1.20
C GLN A 49 0.23 7.38 0.69
N PRO A 50 -0.39 6.19 0.54
CA PRO A 50 -1.78 6.12 0.10
C PRO A 50 -2.71 6.71 1.17
N ARG A 51 -3.90 7.11 0.76
CA ARG A 51 -4.92 7.56 1.71
C ARG A 51 -5.47 6.42 2.53
N LEU A 52 -5.50 5.22 1.95
CA LEU A 52 -6.09 4.05 2.58
C LEU A 52 -5.20 2.84 2.36
N ALA A 53 -4.95 2.10 3.42
CA ALA A 53 -4.28 0.81 3.36
C ALA A 53 -5.16 -0.21 4.09
N VAL A 54 -5.47 -1.32 3.44
CA VAL A 54 -6.35 -2.35 3.99
C VAL A 54 -5.64 -3.69 3.99
N MET A 55 -5.67 -4.35 5.16
CA MET A 55 -5.23 -5.73 5.29
C MET A 55 -6.46 -6.59 5.59
N THR A 56 -6.62 -7.70 4.87
CA THR A 56 -7.78 -8.56 5.05
C THR A 56 -7.67 -9.46 6.29
N GLU A 57 -6.46 -9.74 6.75
CA GLU A 57 -6.25 -10.45 8.01
C GLU A 57 -6.26 -9.47 9.18
N GLU A 58 -7.11 -9.71 10.18
CA GLU A 58 -7.30 -8.79 11.31
C GLU A 58 -6.03 -8.49 12.09
N SER A 59 -5.25 -9.52 12.42
CA SER A 59 -4.03 -9.34 13.20
C SER A 59 -2.99 -8.54 12.41
N ALA A 60 -2.91 -8.75 11.11
CA ALA A 60 -2.03 -7.98 10.24
C ALA A 60 -2.47 -6.53 10.15
N ALA A 61 -3.77 -6.28 10.07
CA ALA A 61 -4.30 -4.91 10.04
C ALA A 61 -3.97 -4.16 11.31
N ALA A 62 -4.13 -4.81 12.47
CA ALA A 62 -3.81 -4.21 13.76
C ALA A 62 -2.32 -3.88 13.88
N GLU A 63 -1.45 -4.80 13.46
CA GLU A 63 -0.02 -4.57 13.49
C GLU A 63 0.39 -3.43 12.54
N LEU A 64 -0.17 -3.40 11.35
CA LEU A 64 0.12 -2.34 10.40
C LEU A 64 -0.27 -0.96 10.96
N LYS A 65 -1.41 -0.87 11.60
CA LYS A 65 -1.86 0.38 12.21
C LYS A 65 -0.85 0.89 13.24
N ILE A 66 -0.32 -0.01 14.06
CA ILE A 66 0.70 0.34 15.04
C ILE A 66 1.99 0.79 14.35
N ARG A 67 2.44 0.08 13.33
CA ARG A 67 3.67 0.41 12.62
C ARG A 67 3.60 1.75 11.88
N LEU A 68 2.41 2.17 11.48
CA LEU A 68 2.21 3.41 10.71
C LEU A 68 1.72 4.59 11.55
N GLN A 69 1.78 4.50 12.88
CA GLN A 69 1.31 5.57 13.76
C GLN A 69 1.99 6.91 13.53
N ASP A 70 3.23 6.88 13.05
CA ASP A 70 4.01 8.09 12.77
C ASP A 70 3.78 8.65 11.37
N THR A 71 2.82 8.09 10.63
CA THR A 71 2.51 8.48 9.26
C THR A 71 1.06 8.96 9.15
N PRO A 72 0.71 9.68 8.06
CA PRO A 72 -0.68 10.10 7.82
C PRO A 72 -1.55 8.99 7.21
N VAL A 73 -1.01 7.83 6.96
CA VAL A 73 -1.75 6.72 6.33
C VAL A 73 -2.79 6.12 7.28
#